data_e1135f77dd0fe29ec198bbb91d726c16
#
_entry.id   e1135f77dd0fe29ec198bbb91d726c16
#
_cell.length_a   1.000
_cell.length_b   1.000
_cell.length_c   1.000
_cell.angle_alpha   90.00
_cell.angle_beta   90.00
_cell.angle_gamma   90.00
#
_symmetry.space_group_name_H-M   'P 1'
#
loop_
_entity.id
_entity.type
_entity.pdbx_description
1 polymer ?
#
loop_
_entity_poly.entity_id
_entity_poly.type
_entity_poly.pdbx_seq_one_letter_code
_entity_poly.pdbx_strand_id
1 'polypeptide(L)'
;MDTTSLPKFCPVCKLANKPETLVCEFCGTVLVDYEFGDDVTTKNVPIRRATDQPVDPYELPSPSKGISFFLFGKTEAFATLTDGVIYLGRVDKETSEVVVDLNLLDGFNLGVSRRHAKIQLLDGQYEITDMFSSNGTFLNGQRLLPPKSYPLKSGTVIQLGRLKLIVMHS
;
A
#
# COMPACT_ATOMS: atom_id res chain seq x y z
N MET A 1 -28.18 -14.05 27.56
CA MET A 1 -26.78 -14.21 28.00
C MET A 1 -25.92 -13.67 26.87
N ASP A 2 -25.55 -12.40 26.97
CA ASP A 2 -24.76 -11.72 25.92
C ASP A 2 -23.32 -12.17 26.02
N THR A 3 -22.89 -13.02 25.09
CA THR A 3 -21.49 -13.31 24.89
C THR A 3 -20.85 -12.09 24.21
N THR A 4 -20.34 -11.18 25.03
CA THR A 4 -19.54 -10.05 24.58
C THR A 4 -18.21 -10.61 24.06
N SER A 5 -18.17 -11.02 22.80
CA SER A 5 -16.92 -11.43 22.17
C SER A 5 -15.99 -10.21 22.04
N LEU A 6 -14.75 -10.36 22.51
CA LEU A 6 -13.77 -9.29 22.49
C LEU A 6 -13.38 -8.91 21.03
N PRO A 7 -13.10 -7.62 20.78
CA PRO A 7 -12.67 -7.19 19.45
C PRO A 7 -11.33 -7.83 19.07
N LYS A 8 -11.18 -8.21 17.78
CA LYS A 8 -9.92 -8.68 17.21
C LYS A 8 -9.03 -7.49 16.83
N PHE A 9 -7.82 -7.43 17.34
CA PHE A 9 -6.86 -6.42 16.94
C PHE A 9 -6.03 -6.92 15.74
N CYS A 10 -5.96 -6.11 14.69
CA CYS A 10 -5.13 -6.43 13.54
C CYS A 10 -3.64 -6.42 13.91
N PRO A 11 -2.88 -7.49 13.61
CA PRO A 11 -1.45 -7.53 13.93
C PRO A 11 -0.63 -6.51 13.15
N VAL A 12 -1.12 -6.07 11.99
CA VAL A 12 -0.43 -5.13 11.10
C VAL A 12 -0.76 -3.67 11.41
N CYS A 13 -2.05 -3.28 11.38
CA CYS A 13 -2.45 -1.89 11.60
C CYS A 13 -2.85 -1.56 13.04
N LYS A 14 -2.90 -2.56 13.93
CA LYS A 14 -3.27 -2.46 15.35
C LYS A 14 -4.67 -1.95 15.65
N LEU A 15 -5.52 -1.79 14.63
CA LEU A 15 -6.91 -1.34 14.79
C LEU A 15 -7.81 -2.50 15.22
N ALA A 16 -8.82 -2.16 16.03
CA ALA A 16 -9.81 -3.11 16.49
C ALA A 16 -10.82 -3.42 15.37
N ASN A 17 -11.12 -4.70 15.19
CA ASN A 17 -12.11 -5.22 14.26
C ASN A 17 -13.19 -5.97 15.04
N LYS A 18 -14.31 -6.23 14.39
CA LYS A 18 -15.36 -7.06 14.98
C LYS A 18 -14.85 -8.49 15.23
N PRO A 19 -15.32 -9.18 16.25
CA PRO A 19 -14.87 -10.52 16.60
C PRO A 19 -14.98 -11.55 15.46
N GLU A 20 -16.03 -11.43 14.67
CA GLU A 20 -16.34 -12.32 13.53
C GLU A 20 -15.57 -11.98 12.25
N THR A 21 -14.83 -10.88 12.23
CA THR A 21 -14.12 -10.42 11.03
C THR A 21 -12.95 -11.35 10.70
N LEU A 22 -12.95 -11.89 9.48
CA LEU A 22 -11.87 -12.74 8.97
C LEU A 22 -10.76 -11.96 8.27
N VAL A 23 -11.07 -10.75 7.84
CA VAL A 23 -10.14 -9.85 7.13
C VAL A 23 -10.27 -8.47 7.75
N CYS A 24 -9.15 -7.85 8.12
CA CYS A 24 -9.13 -6.51 8.70
C CYS A 24 -9.85 -5.50 7.80
N GLU A 25 -10.88 -4.84 8.33
CA GLU A 25 -11.69 -3.85 7.61
C GLU A 25 -10.87 -2.61 7.20
N PHE A 26 -9.70 -2.39 7.85
CA PHE A 26 -8.88 -1.21 7.64
C PHE A 26 -7.70 -1.44 6.70
N CYS A 27 -7.03 -2.59 6.76
CA CYS A 27 -5.83 -2.84 5.98
C CYS A 27 -5.87 -4.11 5.12
N GLY A 28 -6.98 -4.89 5.16
CA GLY A 28 -7.13 -6.10 4.38
C GLY A 28 -6.30 -7.31 4.86
N THR A 29 -5.65 -7.21 6.02
CA THR A 29 -4.89 -8.35 6.60
C THR A 29 -5.86 -9.43 7.07
N VAL A 30 -5.56 -10.68 6.76
CA VAL A 30 -6.34 -11.85 7.23
C VAL A 30 -6.16 -11.99 8.75
N LEU A 31 -7.27 -12.09 9.48
CA LEU A 31 -7.36 -12.11 10.95
C LEU A 31 -7.80 -13.49 11.47
N VAL A 32 -7.43 -14.58 10.77
CA VAL A 32 -7.74 -15.93 11.27
C VAL A 32 -6.79 -16.29 12.40
N ASP A 33 -7.36 -16.60 13.55
CA ASP A 33 -6.63 -17.23 14.65
C ASP A 33 -6.42 -18.69 14.23
N TYR A 34 -5.19 -19.05 13.85
CA TYR A 34 -4.79 -20.43 13.78
C TYR A 34 -4.58 -20.91 15.22
N GLU A 35 -5.62 -21.46 15.83
CA GLU A 35 -5.41 -22.36 16.95
C GLU A 35 -4.68 -23.58 16.39
N PHE A 36 -3.40 -23.73 16.71
CA PHE A 36 -2.68 -24.96 16.50
C PHE A 36 -3.29 -26.03 17.43
N GLY A 37 -4.31 -26.72 16.94
CA GLY A 37 -4.70 -28.00 17.49
C GLY A 37 -3.68 -29.05 17.06
N ASP A 38 -2.93 -29.59 18.00
CA ASP A 38 -2.14 -30.80 17.80
C ASP A 38 -3.10 -31.93 17.43
N ASP A 39 -3.03 -32.41 16.23
CA ASP A 39 -3.54 -33.62 15.60
C ASP A 39 -4.36 -33.40 14.33
N VAL A 40 -3.68 -33.19 13.23
CA VAL A 40 -4.16 -33.75 11.94
C VAL A 40 -2.96 -34.16 11.08
N THR A 41 -2.71 -35.43 11.05
CA THR A 41 -1.93 -36.07 9.99
C THR A 41 -2.66 -35.92 8.65
N THR A 42 -2.40 -34.85 7.92
CA THR A 42 -2.79 -34.74 6.53
C THR A 42 -1.61 -34.97 5.61
N LYS A 43 -1.69 -36.10 4.93
CA LYS A 43 -0.81 -36.50 3.83
C LYS A 43 -0.76 -35.40 2.76
N ASN A 44 0.45 -34.91 2.51
CA ASN A 44 0.97 -34.35 1.26
C ASN A 44 -0.03 -33.64 0.31
N VAL A 45 -0.41 -32.41 0.66
CA VAL A 45 -0.69 -31.41 -0.36
C VAL A 45 0.57 -30.54 -0.45
N PRO A 46 1.22 -30.41 -1.62
CA PRO A 46 2.31 -29.48 -1.76
C PRO A 46 1.71 -28.07 -1.69
N ILE A 47 1.67 -27.49 -0.49
CA ILE A 47 1.46 -26.07 -0.33
C ILE A 47 2.67 -25.44 -1.01
N ARG A 48 2.46 -24.90 -2.21
CA ARG A 48 3.40 -23.93 -2.77
C ARG A 48 3.43 -22.79 -1.75
N ARG A 49 4.48 -22.80 -0.95
CA ARG A 49 4.87 -21.63 -0.17
C ARG A 49 5.14 -20.54 -1.19
N ALA A 50 4.14 -19.70 -1.42
CA ALA A 50 4.43 -18.37 -1.89
C ALA A 50 5.34 -17.78 -0.82
N THR A 51 6.58 -17.56 -1.15
CA THR A 51 7.54 -16.84 -0.31
C THR A 51 7.16 -15.37 -0.36
N ASP A 52 5.99 -15.04 0.20
CA ASP A 52 5.63 -13.67 0.54
C ASP A 52 6.30 -13.31 1.87
N GLN A 53 7.63 -13.43 1.90
CA GLN A 53 8.37 -12.70 2.92
C GLN A 53 8.19 -11.21 2.56
N PRO A 54 7.83 -10.36 3.53
CA PRO A 54 7.81 -8.94 3.28
C PRO A 54 9.21 -8.55 2.82
N VAL A 55 9.31 -8.07 1.56
CA VAL A 55 10.57 -7.57 1.02
C VAL A 55 10.97 -6.40 1.91
N ASP A 56 12.17 -6.47 2.48
CA ASP A 56 12.71 -5.36 3.25
C ASP A 56 12.82 -4.14 2.30
N PRO A 57 12.14 -3.03 2.58
CA PRO A 57 12.25 -1.84 1.74
C PRO A 57 13.70 -1.37 1.53
N TYR A 58 14.61 -1.69 2.46
CA TYR A 58 16.03 -1.33 2.35
C TYR A 58 16.82 -2.20 1.37
N GLU A 59 16.28 -3.34 0.94
CA GLU A 59 16.90 -4.21 -0.09
C GLU A 59 16.47 -3.84 -1.51
N LEU A 60 15.51 -2.93 -1.68
CA LEU A 60 15.07 -2.50 -2.99
C LEU A 60 16.09 -1.56 -3.64
N PRO A 61 16.33 -1.68 -4.97
CA PRO A 61 17.27 -0.81 -5.65
C PRO A 61 16.74 0.63 -5.70
N SER A 62 17.58 1.57 -5.27
CA SER A 62 17.31 2.98 -5.48
C SER A 62 17.69 3.37 -6.91
N PRO A 63 16.89 4.18 -7.61
CA PRO A 63 17.26 4.68 -8.92
C PRO A 63 18.48 5.61 -8.82
N SER A 64 19.32 5.63 -9.86
CA SER A 64 20.45 6.55 -9.93
C SER A 64 20.00 8.02 -10.03
N LYS A 65 18.79 8.26 -10.53
CA LYS A 65 18.14 9.57 -10.61
C LYS A 65 16.62 9.37 -10.59
N GLY A 66 15.91 10.26 -9.88
CA GLY A 66 14.44 10.27 -9.87
C GLY A 66 13.83 9.38 -8.79
N ILE A 67 12.64 8.89 -9.07
CA ILE A 67 11.79 8.13 -8.15
C ILE A 67 11.25 6.88 -8.82
N SER A 68 11.36 5.75 -8.15
CA SER A 68 10.86 4.44 -8.60
C SER A 68 9.76 3.92 -7.67
N PHE A 69 8.79 3.25 -8.27
CA PHE A 69 7.64 2.69 -7.57
C PHE A 69 7.64 1.17 -7.69
N PHE A 70 7.47 0.51 -6.57
CA PHE A 70 7.41 -0.94 -6.44
C PHE A 70 6.05 -1.33 -5.87
N LEU A 71 5.45 -2.37 -6.41
CA LEU A 71 4.30 -2.97 -5.74
C LEU A 71 4.79 -3.64 -4.44
N PHE A 72 4.05 -3.46 -3.35
CA PHE A 72 4.41 -4.05 -2.06
C PHE A 72 4.61 -5.57 -2.19
N GLY A 73 5.76 -6.07 -1.72
CA GLY A 73 6.16 -7.47 -1.88
C GLY A 73 6.78 -7.85 -3.23
N LYS A 74 7.07 -6.87 -4.12
CA LYS A 74 7.78 -7.08 -5.38
C LYS A 74 9.12 -6.36 -5.38
N THR A 75 10.11 -6.93 -6.07
CA THR A 75 11.48 -6.39 -6.18
C THR A 75 11.73 -5.63 -7.48
N GLU A 76 10.78 -5.70 -8.42
CA GLU A 76 10.87 -4.99 -9.70
C GLU A 76 10.06 -3.70 -9.66
N ALA A 77 10.65 -2.60 -10.08
CA ALA A 77 9.96 -1.34 -10.22
C ALA A 77 8.98 -1.43 -11.40
N PHE A 78 7.73 -1.05 -11.19
CA PHE A 78 6.75 -0.98 -12.27
C PHE A 78 6.71 0.39 -12.95
N ALA A 79 7.26 1.43 -12.32
CA ALA A 79 7.41 2.76 -12.88
C ALA A 79 8.66 3.44 -12.31
N THR A 80 9.38 4.18 -13.14
CA THR A 80 10.49 5.05 -12.74
C THR A 80 10.36 6.37 -13.49
N LEU A 81 10.43 7.49 -12.77
CA LEU A 81 10.25 8.84 -13.30
C LEU A 81 11.35 9.73 -12.78
N THR A 82 11.84 10.63 -13.63
CA THR A 82 13.03 11.45 -13.32
C THR A 82 12.72 12.89 -12.99
N ASP A 83 11.63 13.44 -13.49
CA ASP A 83 11.36 14.87 -13.41
C ASP A 83 9.86 15.19 -13.30
N GLY A 84 9.55 16.36 -12.77
CA GLY A 84 8.24 16.97 -12.83
C GLY A 84 7.31 16.65 -11.65
N VAL A 85 6.05 16.98 -11.86
CA VAL A 85 4.96 16.64 -10.96
C VAL A 85 4.37 15.32 -11.39
N ILE A 86 4.29 14.39 -10.47
CA ILE A 86 3.82 13.02 -10.70
C ILE A 86 2.47 12.86 -10.02
N TYR A 87 1.47 12.43 -10.75
CA TYR A 87 0.20 12.03 -10.16
C TYR A 87 0.13 10.50 -10.04
N LEU A 88 -0.28 10.03 -8.89
CA LEU A 88 -0.61 8.63 -8.65
C LEU A 88 -2.12 8.48 -8.75
N GLY A 89 -2.59 7.60 -9.64
CA GLY A 89 -4.02 7.46 -9.80
C GLY A 89 -4.40 6.53 -10.94
N ARG A 90 -5.63 6.64 -11.41
CA ARG A 90 -6.16 5.85 -12.52
C ARG A 90 -6.31 6.75 -13.74
N VAL A 91 -5.61 6.44 -14.80
CA VAL A 91 -5.72 7.18 -16.07
C VAL A 91 -7.12 7.01 -16.65
N ASP A 92 -7.74 8.11 -17.07
CA ASP A 92 -8.88 8.14 -17.96
C ASP A 92 -8.51 8.81 -19.29
N LYS A 93 -9.43 8.80 -20.25
CA LYS A 93 -9.17 9.29 -21.62
C LYS A 93 -8.89 10.80 -21.73
N GLU A 94 -9.09 11.55 -20.64
CA GLU A 94 -9.00 13.03 -20.64
C GLU A 94 -7.74 13.53 -19.90
N THR A 95 -6.89 12.62 -19.39
CA THR A 95 -5.75 13.00 -18.56
C THR A 95 -4.54 13.35 -19.43
N SER A 96 -4.11 14.60 -19.39
CA SER A 96 -2.89 15.10 -20.08
C SER A 96 -1.66 15.17 -19.18
N GLU A 97 -1.78 14.83 -17.91
CA GLU A 97 -0.73 14.94 -16.90
C GLU A 97 0.10 13.65 -16.83
N VAL A 98 1.32 13.73 -16.27
CA VAL A 98 2.16 12.56 -16.00
C VAL A 98 1.52 11.78 -14.85
N VAL A 99 0.81 10.73 -15.20
CA VAL A 99 0.12 9.85 -14.23
C VAL A 99 0.79 8.49 -14.24
N VAL A 100 1.15 8.02 -13.05
CA VAL A 100 1.45 6.61 -12.84
C VAL A 100 0.12 5.86 -12.82
N ASP A 101 -0.17 5.16 -13.92
CA ASP A 101 -1.46 4.49 -14.09
C ASP A 101 -1.56 3.24 -13.23
N LEU A 102 -2.36 3.34 -12.19
CA LEU A 102 -2.61 2.27 -11.24
C LEU A 102 -3.79 1.36 -11.64
N ASN A 103 -4.40 1.58 -12.83
CA ASN A 103 -5.38 0.63 -13.37
C ASN A 103 -4.74 -0.73 -13.61
N LEU A 104 -3.48 -0.76 -14.05
CA LEU A 104 -2.71 -1.98 -14.28
C LEU A 104 -2.47 -2.81 -13.01
N LEU A 105 -2.64 -2.20 -11.84
CA LEU A 105 -2.49 -2.83 -10.52
C LEU A 105 -3.84 -3.01 -9.81
N ASP A 106 -4.93 -3.14 -10.57
CA ASP A 106 -6.30 -3.29 -10.05
C ASP A 106 -6.76 -2.10 -9.18
N GLY A 107 -6.26 -0.91 -9.49
CA GLY A 107 -6.47 0.30 -8.71
C GLY A 107 -7.95 0.64 -8.49
N PHE A 108 -8.84 0.30 -9.45
CA PHE A 108 -10.27 0.54 -9.30
C PHE A 108 -10.86 -0.25 -8.13
N ASN A 109 -10.67 -1.55 -8.11
CA ASN A 109 -11.18 -2.43 -7.07
C ASN A 109 -10.50 -2.19 -5.72
N LEU A 110 -9.25 -1.72 -5.74
CA LEU A 110 -8.49 -1.35 -4.54
C LEU A 110 -8.83 0.06 -4.03
N GLY A 111 -9.75 0.76 -4.69
CA GLY A 111 -10.26 2.04 -4.24
C GLY A 111 -9.33 3.23 -4.49
N VAL A 112 -8.50 3.14 -5.53
CA VAL A 112 -7.66 4.26 -5.97
C VAL A 112 -8.51 5.25 -6.76
N SER A 113 -8.43 6.54 -6.44
CA SER A 113 -9.08 7.63 -7.18
C SER A 113 -8.34 7.94 -8.49
N ARG A 114 -9.00 8.59 -9.45
CA ARG A 114 -8.39 9.01 -10.74
C ARG A 114 -7.17 9.90 -10.51
N ARG A 115 -7.31 10.94 -9.70
CA ARG A 115 -6.22 11.72 -9.12
C ARG A 115 -6.21 11.45 -7.63
N HIS A 116 -5.37 10.50 -7.17
CA HIS A 116 -5.38 10.07 -5.79
C HIS A 116 -4.39 10.86 -4.95
N ALA A 117 -3.15 10.93 -5.40
CA ALA A 117 -2.09 11.69 -4.75
C ALA A 117 -1.18 12.35 -5.79
N LYS A 118 -0.51 13.41 -5.38
CA LYS A 118 0.48 14.15 -6.16
C LYS A 118 1.83 14.06 -5.46
N ILE A 119 2.87 13.76 -6.22
CA ILE A 119 4.26 13.83 -5.77
C ILE A 119 4.97 14.93 -6.56
N GLN A 120 5.78 15.72 -5.88
CA GLN A 120 6.59 16.78 -6.49
C GLN A 120 7.96 16.85 -5.82
N LEU A 121 8.96 17.25 -6.59
CA LEU A 121 10.30 17.53 -6.07
C LEU A 121 10.39 19.04 -5.78
N LEU A 122 10.59 19.40 -4.52
CA LEU A 122 10.77 20.78 -4.05
C LEU A 122 12.08 20.88 -3.26
N ASP A 123 12.93 21.80 -3.63
CA ASP A 123 14.20 22.07 -2.95
C ASP A 123 15.04 20.80 -2.69
N GLY A 124 15.02 19.87 -3.64
CA GLY A 124 15.73 18.59 -3.55
C GLY A 124 15.07 17.54 -2.67
N GLN A 125 13.85 17.77 -2.21
CA GLN A 125 13.08 16.82 -1.41
C GLN A 125 11.77 16.44 -2.12
N TYR A 126 11.46 15.16 -2.14
CA TYR A 126 10.16 14.70 -2.61
C TYR A 126 9.10 14.94 -1.54
N GLU A 127 7.98 15.47 -1.98
CA GLU A 127 6.78 15.66 -1.16
C GLU A 127 5.59 14.98 -1.80
N ILE A 128 4.68 14.49 -0.96
CA ILE A 128 3.41 13.89 -1.40
C ILE A 128 2.23 14.62 -0.78
N THR A 129 1.20 14.82 -1.58
CA THR A 129 -0.06 15.46 -1.19
C THR A 129 -1.23 14.57 -1.60
N ASP A 130 -2.15 14.30 -0.68
CA ASP A 130 -3.43 13.66 -1.03
C ASP A 130 -4.32 14.64 -1.81
N MET A 131 -4.87 14.20 -2.94
CA MET A 131 -5.68 15.03 -3.84
C MET A 131 -7.18 14.88 -3.55
N PHE A 132 -7.57 14.95 -2.28
CA PHE A 132 -8.95 14.71 -1.82
C PHE A 132 -9.47 13.35 -2.28
N SER A 133 -8.64 12.33 -2.14
CA SER A 133 -8.98 10.98 -2.57
C SER A 133 -10.14 10.40 -1.75
N SER A 134 -10.96 9.55 -2.36
CA SER A 134 -12.14 8.98 -1.70
C SER A 134 -11.81 8.09 -0.50
N ASN A 135 -10.70 7.35 -0.59
CA ASN A 135 -10.31 6.38 0.44
C ASN A 135 -9.07 6.80 1.24
N GLY A 136 -8.46 7.93 0.89
CA GLY A 136 -7.30 8.49 1.58
C GLY A 136 -5.97 7.91 1.15
N THR A 137 -4.93 8.71 1.37
CA THR A 137 -3.53 8.35 1.21
C THR A 137 -2.89 8.17 2.57
N PHE A 138 -2.03 7.15 2.72
CA PHE A 138 -1.32 6.86 3.96
C PHE A 138 0.18 6.69 3.68
N LEU A 139 1.02 7.20 4.57
CA LEU A 139 2.47 6.98 4.59
C LEU A 139 2.82 6.14 5.82
N ASN A 140 3.39 4.96 5.62
CA ASN A 140 3.74 4.04 6.71
C ASN A 140 2.58 3.84 7.71
N GLY A 141 1.33 3.81 7.22
CA GLY A 141 0.11 3.67 8.02
C GLY A 141 -0.46 4.98 8.58
N GLN A 142 0.23 6.10 8.45
CA GLN A 142 -0.30 7.41 8.88
C GLN A 142 -1.08 8.07 7.74
N ARG A 143 -2.34 8.41 8.00
CA ARG A 143 -3.21 9.09 7.02
C ARG A 143 -2.75 10.53 6.78
N LEU A 144 -2.70 10.93 5.51
CA LEU A 144 -2.46 12.30 5.10
C LEU A 144 -3.75 13.13 5.17
N LEU A 145 -3.59 14.39 5.49
CA LEU A 145 -4.69 15.37 5.53
C LEU A 145 -4.56 16.30 4.33
N PRO A 146 -5.47 16.23 3.33
CA PRO A 146 -5.42 17.14 2.19
C PRO A 146 -5.81 18.57 2.62
N PRO A 147 -5.31 19.60 1.98
CA PRO A 147 -4.32 19.60 0.88
C PRO A 147 -2.85 19.70 1.34
N LYS A 148 -2.54 19.27 2.56
CA LYS A 148 -1.19 19.41 3.14
C LYS A 148 -0.20 18.47 2.44
N SER A 149 1.00 19.00 2.12
CA SER A 149 2.13 18.23 1.64
C SER A 149 2.92 17.61 2.80
N TYR A 150 3.47 16.42 2.57
CA TYR A 150 4.27 15.67 3.54
C TYR A 150 5.55 15.20 2.89
N PRO A 151 6.69 15.25 3.61
CA PRO A 151 7.96 14.77 3.07
C PRO A 151 7.87 13.27 2.77
N LEU A 152 8.37 12.88 1.60
CA LEU A 152 8.38 11.52 1.12
C LEU A 152 9.82 11.00 1.12
N LYS A 153 10.14 10.13 2.05
CA LYS A 153 11.47 9.54 2.19
C LYS A 153 11.58 8.27 1.32
N SER A 154 12.80 7.97 0.84
CA SER A 154 13.09 6.69 0.20
C SER A 154 12.79 5.53 1.15
N GLY A 155 12.24 4.43 0.64
CA GLY A 155 11.78 3.29 1.44
C GLY A 155 10.39 3.46 2.09
N THR A 156 9.69 4.56 1.85
CA THR A 156 8.36 4.79 2.41
C THR A 156 7.31 3.89 1.74
N VAL A 157 6.46 3.28 2.55
CA VAL A 157 5.24 2.59 2.08
C VAL A 157 4.14 3.62 1.90
N ILE A 158 3.70 3.80 0.65
CA ILE A 158 2.52 4.60 0.28
C ILE A 158 1.34 3.66 0.16
N GLN A 159 0.23 3.97 0.82
CA GLN A 159 -1.03 3.25 0.62
C GLN A 159 -2.08 4.21 0.05
N LEU A 160 -2.68 3.82 -1.07
CA LEU A 160 -3.72 4.55 -1.79
C LEU A 160 -5.01 3.71 -1.76
N GLY A 161 -5.94 4.07 -0.90
CA GLY A 161 -7.05 3.17 -0.58
C GLY A 161 -6.54 1.87 0.04
N ARG A 162 -6.63 0.74 -0.72
CA ARG A 162 -6.08 -0.56 -0.31
C ARG A 162 -4.80 -0.96 -1.05
N LEU A 163 -4.42 -0.24 -2.09
CA LEU A 163 -3.20 -0.50 -2.86
C LEU A 163 -1.97 -0.02 -2.07
N LYS A 164 -0.98 -0.86 -1.89
CA LYS A 164 0.29 -0.53 -1.22
C LYS A 164 1.45 -0.54 -2.20
N LEU A 165 2.22 0.52 -2.19
CA LEU A 165 3.41 0.73 -3.00
C LEU A 165 4.59 1.04 -2.09
N ILE A 166 5.80 0.71 -2.53
CA ILE A 166 7.04 1.20 -1.91
C ILE A 166 7.67 2.19 -2.89
N VAL A 167 8.14 3.31 -2.36
CA VAL A 167 8.82 4.32 -3.16
C VAL A 167 10.31 4.34 -2.80
N MET A 168 11.16 4.36 -3.85
CA MET A 168 12.60 4.54 -3.71
C MET A 168 13.03 5.74 -4.56
N HIS A 169 13.90 6.58 -4.04
CA HIS A 169 14.44 7.72 -4.78
C HIS A 169 15.91 7.99 -4.37
N SER A 170 16.63 8.64 -5.24
CA SER A 170 18.00 9.14 -5.01
C SER A 170 17.97 10.46 -4.24
#